data_cdc156939f22a68f8d640f63df306cdf
#
_entry.id   cdc156939f22a68f8d640f63df306cdf
#
_cell.length_a   1.000
_cell.length_b   1.000
_cell.length_c   1.000
_cell.angle_alpha   90.00
_cell.angle_beta   90.00
_cell.angle_gamma   90.00
#
_symmetry.space_group_name_H-M   'P 1'
#
loop_
_entity.id
_entity.type
_entity.pdbx_description
1 polymer ?
#
loop_
_entity_poly.entity_id
_entity_poly.type
_entity_poly.pdbx_seq_one_letter_code
_entity_poly.pdbx_strand_id
1 'polypeptide(L)'
;MLSSDVIYENRLNMQTGNPYLKPVKYHNVNTMAMWKWLYLNVNFSHCVDPILYTVESLESDSKVNLVTHKNYDYVDWITFTLGAQKNVKLGHEVTWTPQYNISLMKPWLRAEFLGEQKCFNHPMLSLQLGNIVTLPHDWLVQADFNVHTHGDTGSNARFDCTNPILSLSVGKDFFKRRLNIKLSGNDLFNGGINRFTLYSNRMMFRKIEDNDSRCVTLSLRYRFNVTPSKYKGTGAGNTEKNRL
;
A
#
# COMPACT_ATOMS: atom_id res chain seq x y z
N MET A 1 11.21 9.90 15.75
CA MET A 1 10.01 10.44 16.41
C MET A 1 10.23 10.76 17.89
N LEU A 2 10.94 9.94 18.67
CA LEU A 2 11.12 10.13 20.13
C LEU A 2 12.36 10.95 20.53
N SER A 3 13.20 11.39 19.58
CA SER A 3 14.34 12.27 19.88
C SER A 3 13.86 13.70 20.11
N SER A 4 14.50 14.41 21.03
CA SER A 4 14.31 15.85 21.22
C SER A 4 15.25 16.69 20.36
N ASP A 5 16.04 16.06 19.48
CA ASP A 5 16.94 16.76 18.58
C ASP A 5 16.16 17.63 17.60
N VAL A 6 16.66 18.83 17.35
CA VAL A 6 16.08 19.80 16.43
C VAL A 6 16.84 19.78 15.12
N ILE A 7 16.10 19.52 14.04
CA ILE A 7 16.62 19.56 12.66
C ILE A 7 16.14 20.85 12.01
N TYR A 8 17.07 21.61 11.45
CA TYR A 8 16.77 22.82 10.70
C TYR A 8 16.44 22.45 9.25
N GLU A 9 15.19 22.65 8.83
CA GLU A 9 14.80 22.47 7.42
C GLU A 9 15.05 23.73 6.60
N ASN A 10 14.70 24.88 7.16
CA ASN A 10 14.96 26.21 6.58
C ASN A 10 14.82 27.29 7.68
N ARG A 11 14.95 28.57 7.29
CA ARG A 11 14.95 29.71 8.22
C ARG A 11 13.67 29.84 9.06
N LEU A 12 12.54 29.33 8.59
CA LEU A 12 11.23 29.48 9.24
C LEU A 12 10.66 28.17 9.74
N ASN A 13 11.27 27.04 9.42
CA ASN A 13 10.77 25.70 9.78
C ASN A 13 11.88 24.85 10.39
N MET A 14 11.61 24.35 11.56
CA MET A 14 12.43 23.38 12.27
C MET A 14 11.60 22.12 12.53
N GLN A 15 12.23 20.97 12.62
CA GLN A 15 11.58 19.71 12.97
C GLN A 15 12.19 19.15 14.23
N THR A 16 11.34 18.65 15.12
CA THR A 16 11.76 17.91 16.31
C THR A 16 10.89 16.70 16.56
N GLY A 17 11.41 15.71 17.25
CA GLY A 17 10.58 14.64 17.79
C GLY A 17 9.91 15.06 19.10
N ASN A 18 9.09 14.18 19.64
CA ASN A 18 8.43 14.36 20.94
C ASN A 18 8.67 13.12 21.80
N PRO A 19 9.50 13.20 22.84
CA PRO A 19 9.79 12.08 23.72
C PRO A 19 8.61 11.67 24.64
N TYR A 20 7.57 12.49 24.73
CA TYR A 20 6.40 12.27 25.57
C TYR A 20 5.24 11.60 24.86
N LEU A 21 5.47 11.07 23.63
CA LEU A 21 4.44 10.39 22.87
C LEU A 21 3.99 9.11 23.58
N LYS A 22 2.67 8.95 23.69
CA LYS A 22 2.04 7.72 24.17
C LYS A 22 2.05 6.66 23.09
N PRO A 23 2.10 5.37 23.47
CA PRO A 23 1.93 4.27 22.51
C PRO A 23 0.55 4.30 21.87
N VAL A 24 0.52 4.13 20.54
CA VAL A 24 -0.72 3.99 19.77
C VAL A 24 -1.33 2.62 20.02
N LYS A 25 -2.65 2.56 20.22
CA LYS A 25 -3.40 1.32 20.44
C LYS A 25 -4.42 1.12 19.34
N TYR A 26 -4.49 -0.08 18.79
CA TYR A 26 -5.43 -0.44 17.73
C TYR A 26 -6.41 -1.51 18.21
N HIS A 27 -7.70 -1.26 17.95
CA HIS A 27 -8.78 -2.22 18.10
C HIS A 27 -9.39 -2.47 16.73
N ASN A 28 -9.19 -3.68 16.21
CA ASN A 28 -9.62 -4.04 14.85
C ASN A 28 -10.69 -5.12 14.91
N VAL A 29 -11.74 -4.94 14.11
CA VAL A 29 -12.74 -5.96 13.84
C VAL A 29 -12.74 -6.21 12.34
N ASN A 30 -12.45 -7.44 11.96
CA ASN A 30 -12.42 -7.85 10.55
C ASN A 30 -13.43 -8.96 10.32
N THR A 31 -14.22 -8.84 9.27
CA THR A 31 -15.19 -9.84 8.85
C THR A 31 -15.03 -10.10 7.36
N MET A 32 -14.95 -11.37 6.99
CA MET A 32 -14.85 -11.79 5.59
C MET A 32 -15.97 -12.78 5.26
N ALA A 33 -16.66 -12.52 4.17
CA ALA A 33 -17.60 -13.44 3.54
C ALA A 33 -17.08 -13.85 2.17
N MET A 34 -17.16 -15.14 1.85
CA MET A 34 -16.74 -15.68 0.56
C MET A 34 -17.88 -16.44 -0.10
N TRP A 35 -18.11 -16.20 -1.37
CA TRP A 35 -19.07 -16.94 -2.17
C TRP A 35 -18.48 -17.25 -3.55
N LYS A 36 -18.14 -18.50 -3.76
CA LYS A 36 -17.48 -18.99 -4.99
C LYS A 36 -16.19 -18.23 -5.25
N TRP A 37 -16.18 -17.33 -6.22
CA TRP A 37 -15.05 -16.52 -6.69
C TRP A 37 -15.13 -15.06 -6.22
N LEU A 38 -16.16 -14.71 -5.43
CA LEU A 38 -16.36 -13.40 -4.84
C LEU A 38 -16.00 -13.42 -3.36
N TYR A 39 -15.46 -12.32 -2.86
CA TYR A 39 -15.32 -12.11 -1.44
C TYR A 39 -15.68 -10.66 -1.06
N LEU A 40 -16.23 -10.52 0.12
CA LEU A 40 -16.47 -9.24 0.79
C LEU A 40 -15.67 -9.22 2.07
N ASN A 41 -14.83 -8.21 2.23
CA ASN A 41 -14.13 -7.94 3.47
C ASN A 41 -14.62 -6.62 4.05
N VAL A 42 -14.96 -6.61 5.33
CA VAL A 42 -15.30 -5.41 6.09
C VAL A 42 -14.37 -5.32 7.27
N ASN A 43 -13.60 -4.25 7.34
CA ASN A 43 -12.71 -3.97 8.43
C ASN A 43 -13.10 -2.66 9.11
N PHE A 44 -13.32 -2.70 10.41
CA PHE A 44 -13.44 -1.52 11.27
C PHE A 44 -12.22 -1.43 12.18
N SER A 45 -11.65 -0.24 12.29
CA SER A 45 -10.50 0.02 13.12
C SER A 45 -10.74 1.26 13.98
N HIS A 46 -10.53 1.12 15.29
CA HIS A 46 -10.51 2.19 16.28
C HIS A 46 -9.08 2.33 16.79
N CYS A 47 -8.47 3.46 16.54
CA CYS A 47 -7.10 3.78 16.95
C CYS A 47 -7.13 4.84 18.04
N VAL A 48 -6.61 4.48 19.21
CA VAL A 48 -6.49 5.38 20.39
C VAL A 48 -5.08 5.94 20.45
N ASP A 49 -4.96 7.19 20.84
CA ASP A 49 -3.72 7.95 20.90
C ASP A 49 -2.95 7.99 19.55
N PRO A 50 -3.60 8.18 18.36
CA PRO A 50 -2.89 8.25 17.10
C PRO A 50 -1.87 9.38 17.12
N ILE A 51 -0.69 9.13 16.53
CA ILE A 51 0.38 10.12 16.45
C ILE A 51 0.27 10.84 15.11
N LEU A 52 -0.03 12.14 15.17
CA LEU A 52 -0.15 12.98 13.99
C LEU A 52 0.86 14.12 14.01
N TYR A 53 1.15 14.67 12.83
CA TYR A 53 1.94 15.87 12.71
C TYR A 53 1.19 17.08 13.28
N THR A 54 1.91 17.90 14.02
CA THR A 54 1.44 19.20 14.50
C THR A 54 2.53 20.24 14.29
N VAL A 55 2.15 21.51 14.27
CA VAL A 55 3.09 22.61 14.13
C VAL A 55 2.86 23.60 15.25
N GLU A 56 3.88 23.86 16.01
CA GLU A 56 3.88 24.81 17.12
C GLU A 56 4.74 26.03 16.78
N SER A 57 4.60 27.12 17.49
CA SER A 57 5.55 28.21 17.42
C SER A 57 6.78 27.86 18.26
N LEU A 58 7.96 28.23 17.80
CA LEU A 58 9.14 28.17 18.65
C LEU A 58 8.97 29.20 19.78
N GLU A 59 9.23 28.80 21.03
CA GLU A 59 9.08 29.67 22.20
C GLU A 59 9.94 30.94 22.09
N SER A 60 11.14 30.81 21.51
CA SER A 60 12.10 31.91 21.33
C SER A 60 11.79 32.84 20.17
N ASP A 61 11.06 32.39 19.16
CA ASP A 61 10.64 33.17 18.00
C ASP A 61 9.32 32.64 17.42
N SER A 62 8.25 33.37 17.65
CA SER A 62 6.89 33.01 17.21
C SER A 62 6.71 32.95 15.67
N LYS A 63 7.68 33.46 14.90
CA LYS A 63 7.68 33.40 13.43
C LYS A 63 8.25 32.08 12.92
N VAL A 64 8.97 31.35 13.76
CA VAL A 64 9.52 30.05 13.41
C VAL A 64 8.53 28.95 13.77
N ASN A 65 8.26 28.07 12.81
CA ASN A 65 7.41 26.89 12.99
C ASN A 65 8.25 25.71 13.45
N LEU A 66 7.81 25.07 14.52
CA LEU A 66 8.36 23.82 15.01
C LEU A 66 7.43 22.68 14.60
N VAL A 67 7.82 21.90 13.60
CA VAL A 67 7.09 20.71 13.17
C VAL A 67 7.41 19.57 14.12
N THR A 68 6.41 19.00 14.72
CA THR A 68 6.55 17.90 15.69
C THR A 68 5.39 16.89 15.58
N HIS A 69 5.31 15.98 16.51
CA HIS A 69 4.27 14.97 16.58
C HIS A 69 3.51 15.09 17.91
N LYS A 70 2.21 14.83 17.88
CA LYS A 70 1.34 14.84 19.06
C LYS A 70 0.38 13.66 18.99
N ASN A 71 0.04 13.10 20.16
CA ASN A 71 -1.09 12.18 20.25
C ASN A 71 -2.41 12.96 20.18
N TYR A 72 -3.34 12.44 19.40
CA TYR A 72 -4.73 12.87 19.36
C TYR A 72 -5.59 11.83 20.06
N ASP A 73 -6.86 12.15 20.35
CA ASP A 73 -7.70 11.28 21.16
C ASP A 73 -7.93 9.92 20.48
N TYR A 74 -8.52 9.94 19.28
CA TYR A 74 -8.76 8.72 18.49
C TYR A 74 -8.99 9.03 17.03
N VAL A 75 -8.88 8.02 16.21
CA VAL A 75 -9.33 7.98 14.82
C VAL A 75 -10.01 6.66 14.53
N ASP A 76 -11.17 6.73 13.89
CA ASP A 76 -11.90 5.57 13.40
C ASP A 76 -11.80 5.49 11.90
N TRP A 77 -11.82 4.28 11.34
CA TRP A 77 -12.07 4.08 9.92
C TRP A 77 -12.74 2.76 9.65
N ILE A 78 -13.55 2.75 8.61
CA ILE A 78 -14.15 1.54 8.07
C ILE A 78 -13.68 1.35 6.64
N THR A 79 -13.38 0.12 6.28
CA THR A 79 -13.02 -0.26 4.92
C THR A 79 -13.91 -1.40 4.46
N PHE A 80 -14.57 -1.21 3.31
CA PHE A 80 -15.31 -2.24 2.60
C PHE A 80 -14.50 -2.62 1.36
N THR A 81 -14.20 -3.89 1.19
CA THR A 81 -13.53 -4.39 -0.01
C THR A 81 -14.37 -5.51 -0.62
N LEU A 82 -14.83 -5.30 -1.85
CA LEU A 82 -15.41 -6.33 -2.67
C LEU A 82 -14.36 -6.79 -3.68
N GLY A 83 -14.07 -8.08 -3.68
CA GLY A 83 -13.09 -8.66 -4.57
C GLY A 83 -13.63 -9.86 -5.34
N ALA A 84 -13.00 -10.10 -6.48
CA ALA A 84 -13.32 -11.20 -7.38
C ALA A 84 -12.04 -11.80 -7.92
N GLN A 85 -11.88 -13.12 -7.79
CA GLN A 85 -10.76 -13.84 -8.37
C GLN A 85 -11.23 -15.19 -8.91
N LYS A 86 -10.88 -15.47 -10.17
CA LYS A 86 -11.25 -16.73 -10.80
C LYS A 86 -10.23 -17.14 -11.84
N ASN A 87 -9.94 -18.44 -11.90
CA ASN A 87 -9.21 -19.02 -13.02
C ASN A 87 -10.22 -19.48 -14.08
N VAL A 88 -10.15 -18.87 -15.27
CA VAL A 88 -11.02 -19.17 -16.40
C VAL A 88 -10.23 -19.85 -17.49
N LYS A 89 -10.58 -21.06 -17.83
CA LYS A 89 -9.98 -21.76 -18.98
C LYS A 89 -10.70 -21.32 -20.26
N LEU A 90 -9.96 -20.72 -21.17
CA LEU A 90 -10.45 -20.31 -22.50
C LEU A 90 -9.92 -21.28 -23.56
N GLY A 91 -10.64 -22.39 -23.76
CA GLY A 91 -10.17 -23.49 -24.62
C GLY A 91 -9.16 -24.41 -23.92
N HIS A 92 -8.30 -25.08 -24.70
CA HIS A 92 -7.41 -26.12 -24.18
C HIS A 92 -6.13 -25.60 -23.53
N GLU A 93 -5.60 -24.46 -23.97
CA GLU A 93 -4.24 -24.02 -23.58
C GLU A 93 -4.20 -22.57 -23.04
N VAL A 94 -5.31 -21.87 -23.04
CA VAL A 94 -5.37 -20.47 -22.55
C VAL A 94 -6.04 -20.44 -21.20
N THR A 95 -5.36 -19.83 -20.22
CA THR A 95 -5.94 -19.57 -18.89
C THR A 95 -5.93 -18.07 -18.65
N TRP A 96 -7.09 -17.52 -18.28
CA TRP A 96 -7.24 -16.15 -17.83
C TRP A 96 -7.56 -16.11 -16.35
N THR A 97 -6.81 -15.32 -15.60
CA THR A 97 -6.96 -15.16 -14.15
C THR A 97 -7.23 -13.69 -13.85
N PRO A 98 -8.50 -13.23 -13.91
CA PRO A 98 -8.87 -11.91 -13.42
C PRO A 98 -8.79 -11.85 -11.90
N GLN A 99 -8.32 -10.70 -11.39
CA GLN A 99 -8.22 -10.35 -9.97
C GLN A 99 -8.68 -8.91 -9.80
N TYR A 100 -9.92 -8.72 -9.37
CA TYR A 100 -10.53 -7.40 -9.29
C TYR A 100 -10.90 -7.08 -7.85
N ASN A 101 -10.58 -5.87 -7.42
CA ASN A 101 -10.92 -5.35 -6.11
C ASN A 101 -11.46 -3.93 -6.25
N ILE A 102 -12.55 -3.65 -5.57
CA ILE A 102 -13.03 -2.31 -5.31
C ILE A 102 -13.10 -2.10 -3.80
N SER A 103 -12.49 -1.04 -3.31
CA SER A 103 -12.40 -0.77 -1.88
C SER A 103 -12.83 0.65 -1.59
N LEU A 104 -13.68 0.82 -0.59
CA LEU A 104 -14.11 2.10 -0.05
C LEU A 104 -13.60 2.22 1.38
N MET A 105 -12.73 3.17 1.63
CA MET A 105 -12.27 3.53 2.97
C MET A 105 -12.90 4.85 3.38
N LYS A 106 -13.48 4.91 4.57
CA LYS A 106 -14.00 6.14 5.17
C LYS A 106 -13.42 6.31 6.57
N PRO A 107 -12.59 7.32 6.79
CA PRO A 107 -12.08 7.68 8.10
C PRO A 107 -13.03 8.63 8.84
N TRP A 108 -12.84 8.77 10.15
CA TRP A 108 -13.38 9.82 11.00
C TRP A 108 -12.30 10.25 11.98
N LEU A 109 -11.70 11.40 11.71
CA LEU A 109 -10.71 12.02 12.57
C LEU A 109 -11.16 13.44 12.89
N ARG A 110 -11.10 13.84 14.14
CA ARG A 110 -11.22 15.23 14.56
C ARG A 110 -9.86 15.75 14.96
N ALA A 111 -9.40 16.79 14.30
CA ALA A 111 -8.13 17.42 14.59
C ALA A 111 -8.23 18.93 14.45
N GLU A 112 -7.38 19.65 15.17
CA GLU A 112 -7.30 21.09 15.09
C GLU A 112 -6.62 21.53 13.78
N PHE A 113 -7.22 22.48 13.09
CA PHE A 113 -6.68 23.13 11.91
C PHE A 113 -6.92 24.63 11.98
N LEU A 114 -5.85 25.42 11.97
CA LEU A 114 -5.87 26.90 12.07
C LEU A 114 -6.70 27.40 13.27
N GLY A 115 -6.62 26.71 14.41
CA GLY A 115 -7.36 27.07 15.62
C GLY A 115 -8.81 26.60 15.66
N GLU A 116 -9.29 25.89 14.64
CA GLU A 116 -10.65 25.35 14.57
C GLU A 116 -10.63 23.82 14.52
N GLN A 117 -11.66 23.18 15.09
CA GLN A 117 -11.85 21.74 14.99
C GLN A 117 -12.34 21.36 13.59
N LYS A 118 -11.56 20.55 12.88
CA LYS A 118 -11.89 20.02 11.57
C LYS A 118 -12.15 18.53 11.62
N CYS A 119 -13.17 18.07 10.91
CA CYS A 119 -13.45 16.66 10.73
C CYS A 119 -12.89 16.19 9.38
N PHE A 120 -12.01 15.19 9.43
CA PHE A 120 -11.47 14.49 8.25
C PHE A 120 -12.26 13.19 8.06
N ASN A 121 -13.23 13.21 7.15
CA ASN A 121 -14.16 12.09 6.91
C ASN A 121 -14.49 11.89 5.44
N HIS A 122 -13.71 12.47 4.53
CA HIS A 122 -13.94 12.30 3.10
C HIS A 122 -13.51 10.90 2.67
N PRO A 123 -14.41 10.08 2.11
CA PRO A 123 -14.10 8.71 1.72
C PRO A 123 -13.12 8.68 0.55
N MET A 124 -12.34 7.59 0.47
CA MET A 124 -11.44 7.27 -0.62
C MET A 124 -11.87 5.95 -1.25
N LEU A 125 -12.06 5.97 -2.57
CA LEU A 125 -12.36 4.79 -3.38
C LEU A 125 -11.07 4.33 -4.06
N SER A 126 -10.81 3.01 -4.03
CA SER A 126 -9.71 2.37 -4.74
C SER A 126 -10.24 1.27 -5.64
N LEU A 127 -9.72 1.20 -6.85
CA LEU A 127 -10.01 0.15 -7.81
C LEU A 127 -8.69 -0.51 -8.24
N GLN A 128 -8.64 -1.85 -8.18
CA GLN A 128 -7.54 -2.65 -8.65
C GLN A 128 -8.05 -3.68 -9.65
N LEU A 129 -7.49 -3.70 -10.85
CA LEU A 129 -7.85 -4.62 -11.93
C LEU A 129 -6.59 -5.34 -12.39
N GLY A 130 -6.38 -6.56 -11.90
CA GLY A 130 -5.31 -7.44 -12.32
C GLY A 130 -5.81 -8.45 -13.34
N ASN A 131 -5.08 -8.65 -14.43
CA ASN A 131 -5.37 -9.63 -15.44
C ASN A 131 -4.10 -10.40 -15.78
N ILE A 132 -4.13 -11.71 -15.58
CA ILE A 132 -3.04 -12.60 -15.95
C ILE A 132 -3.57 -13.56 -17.01
N VAL A 133 -2.94 -13.59 -18.17
CA VAL A 133 -3.29 -14.50 -19.28
C VAL A 133 -2.09 -15.38 -19.58
N THR A 134 -2.26 -16.67 -19.36
CA THR A 134 -1.31 -17.69 -19.81
C THR A 134 -1.76 -18.19 -21.18
N LEU A 135 -0.87 -18.11 -22.15
CA LEU A 135 -1.09 -18.51 -23.53
C LEU A 135 -0.27 -19.76 -23.89
N PRO A 136 -0.57 -20.43 -25.00
CA PRO A 136 0.22 -21.55 -25.51
C PRO A 136 1.71 -21.20 -25.64
N HIS A 137 2.56 -22.22 -25.60
CA HIS A 137 4.01 -22.11 -25.71
C HIS A 137 4.67 -21.28 -24.61
N ASP A 138 4.13 -21.35 -23.36
CA ASP A 138 4.65 -20.70 -22.14
C ASP A 138 4.73 -19.17 -22.25
N TRP A 139 3.81 -18.52 -22.98
CA TRP A 139 3.64 -17.07 -22.93
C TRP A 139 2.79 -16.65 -21.72
N LEU A 140 3.18 -15.57 -21.08
CA LEU A 140 2.46 -14.92 -20.00
C LEU A 140 2.27 -13.45 -20.33
N VAL A 141 1.02 -12.97 -20.28
CA VAL A 141 0.67 -11.56 -20.43
C VAL A 141 0.01 -11.11 -19.12
N GLN A 142 0.43 -9.97 -18.63
CA GLN A 142 -0.13 -9.41 -17.39
C GLN A 142 -0.44 -7.94 -17.60
N ALA A 143 -1.60 -7.51 -17.13
CA ALA A 143 -2.05 -6.13 -17.12
C ALA A 143 -2.61 -5.79 -15.75
N ASP A 144 -2.02 -4.81 -15.07
CA ASP A 144 -2.42 -4.34 -13.76
C ASP A 144 -2.79 -2.86 -13.83
N PHE A 145 -4.01 -2.54 -13.46
CA PHE A 145 -4.50 -1.18 -13.34
C PHE A 145 -4.92 -0.90 -11.91
N ASN A 146 -4.38 0.15 -11.34
CA ASN A 146 -4.71 0.60 -9.99
C ASN A 146 -5.07 2.09 -10.05
N VAL A 147 -6.12 2.47 -9.35
CA VAL A 147 -6.50 3.87 -9.19
C VAL A 147 -7.11 4.08 -7.81
N HIS A 148 -6.80 5.20 -7.19
CA HIS A 148 -7.51 5.69 -6.02
C HIS A 148 -7.96 7.13 -6.25
N THR A 149 -9.10 7.50 -5.66
CA THR A 149 -9.61 8.86 -5.70
C THR A 149 -8.95 9.73 -4.64
N HIS A 150 -9.14 11.04 -4.74
CA HIS A 150 -8.87 11.95 -3.62
C HIS A 150 -9.67 11.52 -2.38
N GLY A 151 -9.18 11.82 -1.20
CA GLY A 151 -9.85 11.49 0.06
C GLY A 151 -8.95 11.62 1.28
N ASP A 152 -9.54 11.53 2.46
CA ASP A 152 -8.81 11.61 3.72
C ASP A 152 -8.18 10.24 4.06
N THR A 153 -6.98 10.26 4.67
CA THR A 153 -6.16 9.05 4.85
C THR A 153 -6.31 8.37 6.21
N GLY A 154 -7.20 8.86 7.09
CA GLY A 154 -7.24 8.43 8.50
C GLY A 154 -6.13 9.08 9.36
N SER A 155 -5.49 10.10 8.81
CA SER A 155 -4.60 11.01 9.51
C SER A 155 -5.02 12.46 9.19
N ASN A 156 -4.30 13.44 9.66
CA ASN A 156 -4.53 14.84 9.28
C ASN A 156 -4.01 15.17 7.85
N ALA A 157 -4.07 14.19 6.97
CA ALA A 157 -3.66 14.30 5.58
C ALA A 157 -4.78 13.90 4.62
N ARG A 158 -4.79 14.52 3.45
CA ARG A 158 -5.71 14.25 2.34
C ARG A 158 -4.91 13.99 1.07
N PHE A 159 -5.25 12.94 0.33
CA PHE A 159 -4.86 12.83 -1.06
C PHE A 159 -5.67 13.81 -1.92
N ASP A 160 -4.98 14.66 -2.68
CA ASP A 160 -5.58 15.73 -3.48
C ASP A 160 -5.79 15.34 -4.95
N CYS A 161 -5.36 14.16 -5.35
CA CYS A 161 -5.41 13.71 -6.74
C CYS A 161 -5.96 12.30 -6.88
N THR A 162 -6.38 11.98 -8.10
CA THR A 162 -6.68 10.62 -8.52
C THR A 162 -5.47 10.10 -9.28
N ASN A 163 -4.92 8.96 -8.86
CA ASN A 163 -3.66 8.42 -9.36
C ASN A 163 -3.90 7.10 -10.13
N PRO A 164 -4.15 7.15 -11.45
CA PRO A 164 -4.26 5.95 -12.27
C PRO A 164 -2.86 5.42 -12.61
N ILE A 165 -2.59 4.18 -12.24
CA ILE A 165 -1.33 3.48 -12.52
C ILE A 165 -1.64 2.28 -13.40
N LEU A 166 -1.08 2.23 -14.60
CA LEU A 166 -1.17 1.08 -15.51
C LEU A 166 0.19 0.45 -15.69
N SER A 167 0.28 -0.85 -15.45
CA SER A 167 1.47 -1.66 -15.72
C SER A 167 1.13 -2.82 -16.62
N LEU A 168 1.94 -3.04 -17.65
CA LEU A 168 1.79 -4.12 -18.60
C LEU A 168 3.07 -4.96 -18.63
N SER A 169 2.94 -6.26 -18.79
CA SER A 169 4.09 -7.10 -19.05
C SER A 169 3.77 -8.28 -19.95
N VAL A 170 4.78 -8.69 -20.70
CA VAL A 170 4.76 -9.89 -21.49
C VAL A 170 6.04 -10.68 -21.23
N GLY A 171 5.89 -11.97 -20.99
CA GLY A 171 6.98 -12.87 -20.71
C GLY A 171 6.84 -14.18 -21.46
N LYS A 172 7.95 -14.85 -21.67
CA LYS A 172 8.00 -16.18 -22.25
C LYS A 172 9.07 -17.02 -21.59
N ASP A 173 8.73 -18.29 -21.37
CA ASP A 173 9.67 -19.30 -20.92
C ASP A 173 10.21 -20.10 -22.13
N PHE A 174 11.51 -20.34 -22.12
CA PHE A 174 12.23 -21.12 -23.12
C PHE A 174 12.98 -22.29 -22.45
N PHE A 175 13.38 -23.28 -23.26
CA PHE A 175 14.22 -24.40 -22.82
C PHE A 175 13.67 -25.15 -21.59
N LYS A 176 12.39 -25.55 -21.63
CA LYS A 176 11.72 -26.22 -20.49
C LYS A 176 11.78 -25.35 -19.21
N ARG A 177 11.50 -24.06 -19.36
CA ARG A 177 11.50 -23.03 -18.27
C ARG A 177 12.87 -22.75 -17.66
N ARG A 178 13.95 -23.03 -18.37
CA ARG A 178 15.30 -22.65 -17.93
C ARG A 178 15.63 -21.20 -18.21
N LEU A 179 15.15 -20.63 -19.30
CA LEU A 179 15.31 -19.22 -19.62
C LEU A 179 13.94 -18.54 -19.62
N ASN A 180 13.78 -17.53 -18.79
CA ASN A 180 12.63 -16.63 -18.79
C ASN A 180 13.06 -15.26 -19.30
N ILE A 181 12.33 -14.75 -20.28
CA ILE A 181 12.48 -13.40 -20.82
C ILE A 181 11.18 -12.65 -20.55
N LYS A 182 11.24 -11.51 -19.86
CA LYS A 182 10.08 -10.68 -19.54
C LYS A 182 10.36 -9.22 -19.87
N LEU A 183 9.47 -8.61 -20.66
CA LEU A 183 9.42 -7.17 -20.90
C LEU A 183 8.26 -6.61 -20.08
N SER A 184 8.50 -5.55 -19.32
CA SER A 184 7.48 -4.87 -18.51
C SER A 184 7.58 -3.35 -18.68
N GLY A 185 6.42 -2.71 -18.81
CA GLY A 185 6.26 -1.26 -18.70
C GLY A 185 5.47 -0.97 -17.41
N ASN A 186 6.06 -0.25 -16.51
CA ASN A 186 5.44 0.14 -15.25
C ASN A 186 4.96 1.57 -15.34
N ASP A 187 3.82 1.84 -14.69
CA ASP A 187 3.23 3.17 -14.57
C ASP A 187 3.17 3.94 -15.90
N LEU A 188 2.56 3.34 -16.92
CA LEU A 188 2.47 3.90 -18.26
C LEU A 188 1.72 5.23 -18.29
N PHE A 189 0.84 5.51 -17.34
CA PHE A 189 0.10 6.75 -17.21
C PHE A 189 0.80 7.81 -16.36
N ASN A 190 1.99 7.50 -15.79
CA ASN A 190 2.70 8.38 -14.87
C ASN A 190 1.85 8.77 -13.64
N GLY A 191 1.09 7.81 -13.13
CA GLY A 191 0.23 7.99 -11.96
C GLY A 191 0.95 7.90 -10.62
N GLY A 192 2.25 7.54 -10.60
CA GLY A 192 3.06 7.42 -9.40
C GLY A 192 3.39 8.74 -8.70
N ILE A 193 2.86 9.87 -9.21
CA ILE A 193 3.01 11.19 -8.60
C ILE A 193 1.91 11.41 -7.58
N ASN A 194 2.24 11.30 -6.30
CA ASN A 194 1.32 11.55 -5.21
C ASN A 194 1.27 13.04 -4.86
N ARG A 195 0.07 13.57 -4.71
CA ARG A 195 -0.16 14.93 -4.21
C ARG A 195 -1.03 14.82 -2.98
N PHE A 196 -0.55 15.36 -1.88
CA PHE A 196 -1.32 15.38 -0.66
C PHE A 196 -1.13 16.67 0.13
N THR A 197 -2.16 17.04 0.85
CA THR A 197 -2.17 18.15 1.79
C THR A 197 -2.18 17.61 3.20
N LEU A 198 -1.20 18.04 4.00
CA LEU A 198 -1.13 17.82 5.43
C LEU A 198 -1.67 19.05 6.15
N TYR A 199 -2.59 18.82 7.06
CA TYR A 199 -3.23 19.87 7.86
C TYR A 199 -2.68 19.85 9.27
N SER A 200 -2.33 21.01 9.81
CA SER A 200 -1.91 21.14 11.20
C SER A 200 -2.63 22.33 11.86
N ASN A 201 -2.46 22.47 13.15
CA ASN A 201 -3.08 23.56 13.92
C ASN A 201 -2.69 24.98 13.45
N ARG A 202 -1.52 25.15 12.81
CA ARG A 202 -1.02 26.47 12.38
C ARG A 202 -0.87 26.65 10.89
N MET A 203 -0.69 25.58 10.13
CA MET A 203 -0.39 25.69 8.70
C MET A 203 -0.85 24.46 7.92
N MET A 204 -0.84 24.61 6.63
CA MET A 204 -1.14 23.59 5.66
C MET A 204 0.09 23.35 4.78
N PHE A 205 0.52 22.10 4.70
CA PHE A 205 1.60 21.69 3.80
C PHE A 205 1.02 20.98 2.58
N ARG A 206 1.43 21.42 1.41
CA ARG A 206 1.20 20.64 0.19
C ARG A 206 2.50 19.94 -0.18
N LYS A 207 2.42 18.63 -0.34
CA LYS A 207 3.55 17.78 -0.72
C LYS A 207 3.26 17.10 -2.05
N ILE A 208 4.24 17.11 -2.92
CA ILE A 208 4.24 16.35 -4.16
C ILE A 208 5.38 15.35 -4.05
N GLU A 209 5.05 14.08 -4.16
CA GLU A 209 6.02 12.99 -4.18
C GLU A 209 5.98 12.33 -5.57
N ASP A 210 7.08 12.49 -6.30
CA ASP A 210 7.30 11.77 -7.54
C ASP A 210 8.16 10.54 -7.22
N ASN A 211 7.58 9.36 -7.39
CA ASN A 211 8.24 8.09 -7.08
C ASN A 211 9.10 7.58 -8.24
N ASP A 212 9.20 8.33 -9.35
CA ASP A 212 9.90 7.94 -10.58
C ASP A 212 9.57 6.49 -11.00
N SER A 213 8.27 6.14 -10.89
CA SER A 213 7.77 4.76 -11.08
C SER A 213 7.66 4.35 -12.55
N ARG A 214 7.69 5.35 -13.47
CA ARG A 214 7.53 5.11 -14.90
C ARG A 214 8.80 4.55 -15.51
N CYS A 215 8.80 3.26 -15.80
CA CYS A 215 9.97 2.62 -16.38
C CYS A 215 9.60 1.46 -17.32
N VAL A 216 10.54 1.13 -18.21
CA VAL A 216 10.51 -0.09 -19.02
C VAL A 216 11.66 -0.98 -18.59
N THR A 217 11.35 -2.23 -18.27
CA THR A 217 12.33 -3.19 -17.77
C THR A 217 12.34 -4.44 -18.63
N LEU A 218 13.54 -4.84 -19.10
CA LEU A 218 13.77 -6.14 -19.70
C LEU A 218 14.47 -7.05 -18.68
N SER A 219 13.83 -8.15 -18.32
CA SER A 219 14.37 -9.13 -17.37
C SER A 219 14.73 -10.40 -18.11
N LEU A 220 15.96 -10.89 -17.89
CA LEU A 220 16.48 -12.16 -18.37
C LEU A 220 16.84 -13.00 -17.14
N ARG A 221 16.20 -14.15 -16.97
CA ARG A 221 16.51 -15.10 -15.87
C ARG A 221 16.87 -16.46 -16.44
N TYR A 222 18.09 -16.89 -16.24
CA TYR A 222 18.53 -18.24 -16.58
C TYR A 222 18.76 -19.09 -15.31
N ARG A 223 18.20 -20.32 -15.30
CA ARG A 223 18.35 -21.27 -14.22
C ARG A 223 19.41 -22.30 -14.58
N PHE A 224 20.55 -22.20 -13.93
CA PHE A 224 21.61 -23.19 -14.05
C PHE A 224 21.32 -24.40 -13.14
N ASN A 225 21.74 -25.58 -13.56
CA ASN A 225 21.75 -26.82 -12.74
C ASN A 225 20.43 -27.07 -11.97
N VAL A 226 19.29 -27.01 -12.63
CA VAL A 226 18.05 -27.52 -12.07
C VAL A 226 18.08 -29.02 -12.11
N THR A 227 18.83 -29.65 -11.18
CA THR A 227 18.72 -31.06 -10.91
C THR A 227 17.50 -31.22 -10.01
N PRO A 228 16.44 -31.96 -10.39
CA PRO A 228 15.38 -32.28 -9.46
C PRO A 228 16.00 -32.94 -8.26
N SER A 229 15.81 -32.41 -7.07
CA SER A 229 16.30 -33.00 -5.83
C SER A 229 15.79 -34.46 -5.78
N LYS A 230 16.66 -35.41 -6.05
CA LYS A 230 16.40 -36.83 -5.84
C LYS A 230 16.36 -37.18 -4.35
N TYR A 231 16.62 -36.22 -3.50
CA TYR A 231 16.55 -36.40 -2.06
C TYR A 231 15.08 -36.47 -1.63
N LYS A 232 14.47 -37.63 -1.81
CA LYS A 232 13.37 -38.05 -0.93
C LYS A 232 14.04 -38.35 0.41
N GLY A 233 14.13 -37.34 1.25
CA GLY A 233 14.60 -37.50 2.61
C GLY A 233 13.75 -38.57 3.29
N THR A 234 14.31 -39.77 3.40
CA THR A 234 13.88 -40.68 4.45
C THR A 234 14.22 -39.95 5.72
N GLY A 235 13.18 -39.35 6.38
CA GLY A 235 13.39 -38.54 7.58
C GLY A 235 14.29 -39.33 8.55
N ALA A 236 15.34 -38.70 9.05
CA ALA A 236 16.10 -39.17 10.18
C ALA A 236 15.10 -39.45 11.31
N GLY A 237 14.87 -40.71 11.61
CA GLY A 237 13.88 -41.16 12.61
C GLY A 237 12.92 -42.25 12.15
N ASN A 238 12.84 -42.58 10.88
CA ASN A 238 12.01 -43.73 10.44
C ASN A 238 12.56 -45.08 10.90
N THR A 239 13.87 -45.20 11.14
CA THR A 239 14.52 -46.41 11.75
C THR A 239 14.18 -46.53 13.23
N GLU A 240 13.97 -45.44 13.93
CA GLU A 240 13.59 -45.41 15.35
C GLU A 240 12.09 -45.72 15.56
N LYS A 241 11.23 -45.27 14.66
CA LYS A 241 9.79 -45.58 14.69
C LYS A 241 9.45 -47.06 14.45
N ASN A 242 10.30 -47.78 13.76
CA ASN A 242 10.12 -49.22 13.52
C ASN A 242 10.71 -50.09 14.63
N ARG A 243 11.24 -49.50 15.71
CA ARG A 243 11.74 -50.19 16.89
C ARG A 243 10.81 -50.13 18.11
N LEU A 244 9.71 -49.40 18.01
CA LEU A 244 8.62 -49.34 18.98
C LEU A 244 7.40 -50.08 18.44
#